data_216a1abc5dc51ec0032a657ae2da1d53
#
_entry.id   216a1abc5dc51ec0032a657ae2da1d53
#
_cell.length_a   1.000
_cell.length_b   1.000
_cell.length_c   1.000
_cell.angle_alpha   90.00
_cell.angle_beta   90.00
_cell.angle_gamma   90.00
#
_symmetry.space_group_name_H-M   'P 1'
#
loop_
_entity.id
_entity.type
_entity.pdbx_description
1 polymer ?
#
loop_
_entity_poly.entity_id
_entity_poly.type
_entity_poly.pdbx_seq_one_letter_code
_entity_poly.pdbx_strand_id
1 'polypeptide(L)'
;MTETRVGIGFDAHAFAAGVPLVLGGVEIPSSQGLAGHSDGDVITHALVDAILGAAGLEDIGAMFASGDPRWRGVSSLDLLARAYEAVRE
;
A
#
# COMPACT_ATOMS: atom_id res chain seq x y z
N MET A 1 8.91 24.52 -11.01
CA MET A 1 9.09 23.67 -12.20
C MET A 1 8.13 22.50 -12.14
N THR A 2 7.53 22.19 -13.24
CA THR A 2 6.62 21.04 -13.27
C THR A 2 7.19 19.98 -14.19
N GLU A 3 7.03 18.75 -13.78
CA GLU A 3 7.52 17.61 -14.53
C GLU A 3 6.45 16.52 -14.44
N THR A 4 6.06 15.99 -15.58
CA THR A 4 5.12 14.89 -15.62
C THR A 4 5.89 13.59 -15.57
N ARG A 5 5.51 12.72 -14.64
CA ARG A 5 6.12 11.41 -14.50
C ARG A 5 5.03 10.36 -14.50
N VAL A 6 5.40 9.17 -14.89
CA VAL A 6 4.49 8.03 -14.95
C VAL A 6 5.08 6.90 -14.11
N GLY A 7 4.24 6.24 -13.35
CA GLY A 7 4.64 5.08 -12.59
C GLY A 7 3.60 3.99 -12.68
N ILE A 8 4.02 2.77 -12.43
CA ILE A 8 3.12 1.62 -12.42
C ILE A 8 3.31 0.88 -11.11
N GLY A 9 2.23 0.36 -10.56
CA GLY A 9 2.28 -0.44 -9.36
C GLY A 9 1.51 -1.72 -9.53
N PHE A 10 2.01 -2.77 -8.91
CA PHE A 10 1.39 -4.09 -8.92
C PHE A 10 1.52 -4.70 -7.55
N ASP A 11 0.46 -5.35 -7.08
CA ASP A 11 0.51 -6.00 -5.79
C ASP A 11 -0.42 -7.21 -5.80
N ALA A 12 -0.14 -8.18 -4.95
CA ALA A 12 -0.94 -9.38 -4.83
C ALA A 12 -0.88 -9.87 -3.38
N HIS A 13 -2.02 -10.32 -2.89
CA HIS A 13 -2.14 -10.90 -1.56
C HIS A 13 -3.01 -12.15 -1.64
N ALA A 14 -2.73 -13.11 -0.78
CA ALA A 14 -3.55 -14.32 -0.68
C ALA A 14 -4.84 -13.99 0.06
N PHE A 15 -5.92 -14.71 -0.26
CA PHE A 15 -7.14 -14.62 0.54
C PHE A 15 -6.94 -15.29 1.89
N ALA A 16 -7.61 -14.78 2.89
CA ALA A 16 -7.58 -15.34 4.24
C ALA A 16 -8.97 -15.23 4.85
N ALA A 17 -9.44 -16.33 5.45
CA ALA A 17 -10.73 -16.36 6.13
C ALA A 17 -10.65 -15.56 7.42
N GLY A 18 -11.76 -14.89 7.77
CA GLY A 18 -11.85 -14.15 9.03
C GLY A 18 -11.09 -12.83 9.05
N VAL A 19 -10.54 -12.42 7.92
CA VAL A 19 -9.82 -11.15 7.79
C VAL A 19 -10.71 -10.17 7.04
N PRO A 20 -10.81 -8.91 7.50
CA PRO A 20 -11.62 -7.92 6.78
C PRO A 20 -11.07 -7.69 5.38
N LEU A 21 -11.95 -7.51 4.41
CA LEU A 21 -11.56 -7.16 3.05
C LEU A 21 -11.54 -5.64 2.94
N VAL A 22 -10.36 -5.08 2.73
CA VAL A 22 -10.17 -3.63 2.60
C VAL A 22 -9.58 -3.36 1.23
N LEU A 23 -10.26 -2.55 0.43
CA LEU A 23 -9.82 -2.19 -0.91
C LEU A 23 -9.98 -0.67 -1.10
N GLY A 24 -8.88 0.00 -1.43
CA GLY A 24 -8.89 1.45 -1.59
C GLY A 24 -9.30 2.18 -0.32
N GLY A 25 -9.01 1.61 0.84
CA GLY A 25 -9.36 2.20 2.12
C GLY A 25 -10.78 1.94 2.57
N VAL A 26 -11.56 1.15 1.80
CA VAL A 26 -12.96 0.86 2.11
C VAL A 26 -13.10 -0.59 2.52
N GLU A 27 -13.74 -0.83 3.65
CA GLU A 27 -14.02 -2.20 4.08
C GLU A 27 -15.26 -2.70 3.35
N ILE A 28 -15.12 -3.86 2.70
CA ILE A 28 -16.16 -4.47 1.89
C ILE A 28 -16.67 -5.73 2.58
N PRO A 29 -17.98 -5.89 2.75
CA PRO A 29 -18.52 -7.11 3.38
C PRO A 29 -18.10 -8.34 2.60
N SER A 30 -17.43 -9.27 3.28
CA SER A 30 -16.91 -10.49 2.67
C SER A 30 -16.56 -11.49 3.75
N SER A 31 -16.70 -12.79 3.45
CA SER A 31 -16.28 -13.84 4.36
C SER A 31 -14.76 -14.00 4.37
N GLN A 32 -14.07 -13.42 3.38
CA GLN A 32 -12.62 -13.49 3.28
C GLN A 32 -12.07 -12.12 2.97
N GLY A 33 -10.89 -11.83 3.48
CA GLY A 33 -10.13 -10.65 3.13
C GLY A 33 -8.81 -11.04 2.52
N LEU A 34 -7.87 -10.12 2.50
CA LEU A 34 -6.53 -10.33 1.96
C LEU A 34 -5.53 -10.34 3.09
N ALA A 35 -4.67 -11.35 3.11
CA ALA A 35 -3.63 -11.47 4.11
C ALA A 35 -2.56 -10.42 3.87
N GLY A 36 -2.01 -9.85 4.95
CA GLY A 36 -0.96 -8.87 4.81
C GLY A 36 -0.49 -8.38 6.17
N HIS A 37 0.68 -7.75 6.19
CA HIS A 37 1.25 -7.23 7.42
C HIS A 37 0.46 -6.04 7.95
N SER A 38 -0.01 -5.18 7.03
CA SER A 38 -0.89 -4.07 7.38
C SER A 38 -2.34 -4.55 7.22
N ASP A 39 -3.17 -3.84 6.48
CA ASP A 39 -4.58 -4.24 6.30
C ASP A 39 -4.83 -5.06 5.03
N GLY A 40 -3.77 -5.37 4.26
CA GLY A 40 -3.90 -6.16 3.06
C GLY A 40 -4.53 -5.44 1.88
N ASP A 41 -4.63 -4.12 1.92
CA ASP A 41 -5.26 -3.31 0.88
C ASP A 41 -4.42 -3.31 -0.39
N VAL A 42 -4.69 -4.26 -1.27
CA VAL A 42 -3.89 -4.49 -2.47
C VAL A 42 -3.97 -3.29 -3.43
N ILE A 43 -5.10 -2.60 -3.47
CA ILE A 43 -5.26 -1.42 -4.34
C ILE A 43 -4.36 -0.29 -3.85
N THR A 44 -4.41 0.00 -2.56
CA THR A 44 -3.60 1.08 -2.00
C THR A 44 -2.12 0.76 -2.08
N HIS A 45 -1.73 -0.51 -1.84
CA HIS A 45 -0.33 -0.91 -1.96
C HIS A 45 0.18 -0.73 -3.39
N ALA A 46 -0.61 -1.11 -4.39
CA ALA A 46 -0.22 -0.92 -5.79
C ALA A 46 -0.09 0.57 -6.13
N LEU A 47 -0.98 1.40 -5.60
CA LEU A 47 -0.91 2.84 -5.81
C LEU A 47 0.35 3.43 -5.20
N VAL A 48 0.71 3.00 -3.98
CA VAL A 48 1.95 3.45 -3.34
C VAL A 48 3.14 3.11 -4.21
N ASP A 49 3.21 1.87 -4.72
CA ASP A 49 4.32 1.47 -5.58
C ASP A 49 4.38 2.31 -6.85
N ALA A 50 3.22 2.63 -7.44
CA ALA A 50 3.19 3.46 -8.64
C ALA A 50 3.74 4.87 -8.35
N ILE A 51 3.36 5.45 -7.23
CA ILE A 51 3.81 6.79 -6.84
C ILE A 51 5.31 6.78 -6.56
N LEU A 52 5.78 5.81 -5.79
CA LEU A 52 7.20 5.71 -5.47
C LEU A 52 8.03 5.45 -6.72
N GLY A 53 7.54 4.60 -7.63
CA GLY A 53 8.23 4.32 -8.88
C GLY A 53 8.33 5.55 -9.76
N ALA A 54 7.25 6.34 -9.87
CA ALA A 54 7.27 7.56 -10.65
C ALA A 54 8.28 8.57 -10.12
N ALA A 55 8.50 8.57 -8.80
CA ALA A 55 9.44 9.48 -8.16
C ALA A 55 10.87 8.93 -8.16
N GLY A 56 11.09 7.71 -8.64
CA GLY A 56 12.42 7.10 -8.64
C GLY A 56 12.85 6.57 -7.30
N LEU A 57 11.91 6.36 -6.39
CA LEU A 57 12.19 5.83 -5.05
C LEU A 57 12.00 4.31 -5.04
N GLU A 58 12.41 3.68 -3.94
CA GLU A 58 12.25 2.25 -3.76
C GLU A 58 10.80 1.91 -3.51
N ASP A 59 10.46 0.61 -3.61
CA ASP A 59 9.09 0.17 -3.52
C ASP A 59 8.56 0.19 -2.08
N ILE A 60 7.28 -0.17 -1.94
CA ILE A 60 6.61 -0.15 -0.64
C ILE A 60 7.27 -1.10 0.34
N GLY A 61 7.76 -2.25 -0.13
CA GLY A 61 8.42 -3.22 0.75
C GLY A 61 9.74 -2.72 1.31
N ALA A 62 10.45 -1.88 0.57
CA ALA A 62 11.69 -1.29 1.05
C ALA A 62 11.41 -0.14 2.01
N MET A 63 10.38 0.68 1.72
CA MET A 63 10.06 1.82 2.57
C MET A 63 9.35 1.39 3.86
N PHE A 64 8.50 0.38 3.78
CA PHE A 64 7.70 -0.10 4.91
C PHE A 64 7.87 -1.61 5.04
N ALA A 65 9.02 -2.03 5.57
CA ALA A 65 9.37 -3.45 5.63
C ALA A 65 8.30 -4.25 6.37
N SER A 66 7.84 -5.36 5.77
CA SER A 66 6.72 -6.10 6.29
C SER A 66 7.01 -6.78 7.63
N GLY A 67 8.25 -6.97 8.01
CA GLY A 67 8.59 -7.49 9.33
C GLY A 67 8.71 -6.43 10.41
N ASP A 68 8.55 -5.17 10.07
CA ASP A 68 8.77 -4.07 11.02
C ASP A 68 7.53 -3.90 11.88
N PRO A 69 7.67 -4.02 13.23
CA PRO A 69 6.51 -3.89 14.11
C PRO A 69 5.78 -2.57 14.01
N ARG A 70 6.44 -1.51 13.53
CA ARG A 70 5.80 -0.19 13.40
C ARG A 70 4.62 -0.23 12.43
N TRP A 71 4.67 -1.16 11.46
CA TRP A 71 3.65 -1.19 10.40
C TRP A 71 2.63 -2.29 10.60
N ARG A 72 2.75 -3.08 11.65
CA ARG A 72 1.81 -4.17 11.89
C ARG A 72 0.42 -3.61 12.16
N GLY A 73 -0.55 -4.05 11.38
CA GLY A 73 -1.94 -3.63 11.54
C GLY A 73 -2.21 -2.19 11.15
N VAL A 74 -1.22 -1.49 10.59
CA VAL A 74 -1.41 -0.10 10.18
C VAL A 74 -2.33 -0.04 8.96
N SER A 75 -3.12 1.03 8.87
CA SER A 75 -3.93 1.26 7.68
C SER A 75 -3.03 1.57 6.49
N SER A 76 -3.33 0.95 5.34
CA SER A 76 -2.57 1.23 4.12
C SER A 76 -2.71 2.68 3.67
N LEU A 77 -3.82 3.35 4.04
CA LEU A 77 -3.95 4.78 3.76
C LEU A 77 -2.91 5.60 4.51
N ASP A 78 -2.51 5.16 5.71
CA ASP A 78 -1.42 5.82 6.42
C ASP A 78 -0.09 5.63 5.70
N LEU A 79 0.14 4.44 5.14
CA LEU A 79 1.33 4.20 4.33
C LEU A 79 1.32 5.08 3.08
N LEU A 80 0.16 5.22 2.45
CA LEU A 80 0.01 6.08 1.29
C LEU A 80 0.33 7.54 1.64
N ALA A 81 -0.14 8.02 2.77
CA ALA A 81 0.12 9.39 3.20
C ALA A 81 1.63 9.60 3.41
N ARG A 82 2.31 8.63 4.01
CA ARG A 82 3.76 8.73 4.23
C ARG A 82 4.52 8.69 2.91
N ALA A 83 4.09 7.84 1.96
CA ALA A 83 4.70 7.78 0.65
C ALA A 83 4.51 9.10 -0.10
N TYR A 84 3.32 9.67 -0.02
CA TYR A 84 3.04 10.95 -0.65
C TYR A 84 3.96 12.04 -0.10
N GLU A 85 4.15 12.08 1.22
CA GLU A 85 5.06 13.06 1.82
C GLU A 85 6.49 12.87 1.34
N ALA A 86 6.91 11.63 1.11
CA ALA A 86 8.26 11.34 0.65
C ALA A 86 8.51 11.82 -0.77
N VAL A 87 7.49 11.83 -1.62
CA VAL A 87 7.64 12.24 -3.03
C VAL A 87 7.30 13.70 -3.26
N ARG A 88 6.62 14.31 -2.33
CA ARG A 88 6.21 15.70 -2.45
C ARG A 88 7.40 16.62 -2.22
N GLU A 89 7.54 17.61 -3.08
CA GLU A 89 8.62 18.59 -2.92
C GLU A 89 8.09 20.00 -2.74
#